data_d39fa1e8c873881446ca86cae6655a99
#
_entry.id   d39fa1e8c873881446ca86cae6655a99
#
_cell.length_a   1.000
_cell.length_b   1.000
_cell.length_c   1.000
_cell.angle_alpha   90.00
_cell.angle_beta   90.00
_cell.angle_gamma   90.00
#
_symmetry.space_group_name_H-M   'P 1'
#
loop_
_entity.id
_entity.type
_entity.pdbx_description
1 polymer ?
#
loop_
_entity_poly.entity_id
_entity_poly.type
_entity_poly.pdbx_seq_one_letter_code
_entity_poly.pdbx_strand_id
1 'polypeptide(L)'
;SYEALFQVADRDGSLSNRVSRAVELYGNAFDSLMQLILCTKALLWRFPKLKENYAWHQKRLRKELELWLPEVADLPRDRREAVHAVASFEMWHRLREHQGLSYGASADIVTGMLMDLVSRS
;
A
#
# COMPACT_ATOMS: atom_id res chain seq x y z
N SER A 1 12.66 3.90 12.15
CA SER A 1 11.30 3.71 12.64
C SER A 1 10.36 3.21 11.54
N TYR A 2 9.23 2.72 11.93
CA TYR A 2 8.20 2.26 11.00
C TYR A 2 7.83 3.36 9.99
N GLU A 3 7.59 4.56 10.49
CA GLU A 3 7.17 5.68 9.64
C GLU A 3 8.24 6.11 8.64
N ALA A 4 9.50 6.02 9.01
CA ALA A 4 10.60 6.44 8.13
C ALA A 4 10.64 5.63 6.83
N LEU A 5 10.17 4.37 6.86
CA LEU A 5 10.15 3.52 5.67
C LEU A 5 9.11 3.99 4.63
N PHE A 6 8.14 4.81 5.03
CA PHE A 6 7.10 5.34 4.16
C PHE A 6 7.28 6.83 3.83
N GLN A 7 8.33 7.46 4.34
CA GLN A 7 8.60 8.86 4.04
C GLN A 7 9.24 9.01 2.66
N VAL A 8 8.82 10.04 1.94
CA VAL A 8 9.32 10.30 0.60
C VAL A 8 9.55 11.79 0.40
N ALA A 9 10.65 12.12 -0.25
CA ALA A 9 11.02 13.48 -0.55
C ALA A 9 10.33 14.04 -1.79
N ASP A 10 9.98 13.18 -2.77
CA ASP A 10 9.52 13.63 -4.08
C ASP A 10 8.31 12.81 -4.55
N ARG A 11 7.16 13.50 -4.62
CA ARG A 11 5.89 12.95 -5.13
C ARG A 11 5.47 13.63 -6.43
N ASP A 12 6.41 14.25 -7.11
CA ASP A 12 6.14 14.96 -8.37
C ASP A 12 6.31 14.04 -9.58
N GLY A 13 5.83 14.51 -10.72
CA GLY A 13 6.01 13.81 -11.98
C GLY A 13 4.72 13.24 -12.55
N SER A 14 4.86 12.48 -13.63
CA SER A 14 3.72 11.84 -14.29
C SER A 14 3.04 10.82 -13.36
N LEU A 15 1.79 10.50 -13.66
CA LEU A 15 1.07 9.46 -12.93
C LEU A 15 1.87 8.15 -12.92
N SER A 16 2.38 7.74 -14.07
CA SER A 16 3.17 6.51 -14.20
C SER A 16 4.38 6.51 -13.27
N ASN A 17 5.13 7.61 -13.24
CA ASN A 17 6.31 7.73 -12.38
C ASN A 17 5.93 7.70 -10.90
N ARG A 18 4.85 8.40 -10.53
CA ARG A 18 4.39 8.42 -9.14
C ARG A 18 3.91 7.06 -8.68
N VAL A 19 3.15 6.34 -9.50
CA VAL A 19 2.70 4.99 -9.19
C VAL A 19 3.90 4.07 -8.99
N SER A 20 4.86 4.08 -9.91
CA SER A 20 6.05 3.22 -9.81
C SER A 20 6.84 3.49 -8.54
N ARG A 21 7.02 4.76 -8.19
CA ARG A 21 7.76 5.12 -6.96
C ARG A 21 7.01 4.74 -5.70
N ALA A 22 5.69 4.93 -5.68
CA ALA A 22 4.87 4.55 -4.55
C ALA A 22 4.91 3.03 -4.34
N VAL A 23 4.77 2.25 -5.40
CA VAL A 23 4.83 0.78 -5.33
C VAL A 23 6.19 0.32 -4.83
N GLU A 24 7.28 0.90 -5.32
CA GLU A 24 8.62 0.57 -4.85
C GLU A 24 8.79 0.88 -3.37
N LEU A 25 8.35 2.05 -2.93
CA LEU A 25 8.41 2.43 -1.53
C LEU A 25 7.64 1.47 -0.64
N TYR A 26 6.37 1.22 -0.98
CA TYR A 26 5.50 0.35 -0.18
C TYR A 26 5.96 -1.10 -0.23
N GLY A 27 6.35 -1.59 -1.41
CA GLY A 27 6.86 -2.96 -1.55
C GLY A 27 8.10 -3.21 -0.69
N ASN A 28 9.05 -2.27 -0.70
CA ASN A 28 10.25 -2.36 0.14
C ASN A 28 9.88 -2.35 1.62
N ALA A 29 8.97 -1.47 2.02
CA ALA A 29 8.54 -1.38 3.41
C ALA A 29 7.80 -2.65 3.86
N PHE A 30 6.89 -3.15 3.03
CA PHE A 30 6.14 -4.37 3.35
C PHE A 30 7.04 -5.59 3.44
N ASP A 31 8.00 -5.74 2.52
CA ASP A 31 8.98 -6.84 2.62
C ASP A 31 9.80 -6.73 3.91
N SER A 32 10.29 -5.53 4.22
CA SER A 32 11.11 -5.31 5.41
C SER A 32 10.36 -5.53 6.72
N LEU A 33 9.06 -5.23 6.74
CA LEU A 33 8.22 -5.27 7.93
C LEU A 33 7.31 -6.48 7.98
N MET A 34 7.42 -7.40 7.03
CA MET A 34 6.43 -8.48 6.85
C MET A 34 6.18 -9.25 8.15
N GLN A 35 7.24 -9.70 8.82
CA GLN A 35 7.08 -10.47 10.05
C GLN A 35 6.45 -9.65 11.17
N LEU A 36 6.86 -8.39 11.31
CA LEU A 36 6.28 -7.51 12.31
C LEU A 36 4.78 -7.29 12.06
N ILE A 37 4.41 -7.02 10.81
CA ILE A 37 3.00 -6.80 10.46
C ILE A 37 2.17 -8.06 10.72
N LEU A 38 2.67 -9.23 10.33
CA LEU A 38 1.96 -10.50 10.54
C LEU A 38 1.79 -10.79 12.03
N CYS A 39 2.84 -10.57 12.83
CA CYS A 39 2.75 -10.74 14.28
C CYS A 39 1.75 -9.77 14.90
N THR A 40 1.76 -8.51 14.46
CA THR A 40 0.82 -7.51 14.94
C THR A 40 -0.61 -7.92 14.62
N LYS A 41 -0.87 -8.32 13.37
CA LYS A 41 -2.22 -8.73 12.94
C LYS A 41 -2.73 -9.93 13.75
N ALA A 42 -1.84 -10.86 14.08
CA ALA A 42 -2.21 -12.05 14.88
C ALA A 42 -2.62 -11.71 16.31
N LEU A 43 -2.24 -10.53 16.82
CA LEU A 43 -2.51 -10.10 18.19
C LEU A 43 -3.63 -9.07 18.31
N LEU A 44 -4.17 -8.56 17.20
CA LEU A 44 -5.18 -7.49 17.25
C LEU A 44 -6.42 -7.88 18.04
N TRP A 45 -6.86 -9.13 17.93
CA TRP A 45 -8.05 -9.61 18.62
C TRP A 45 -7.90 -9.59 20.15
N ARG A 46 -6.66 -9.69 20.63
CA ARG A 46 -6.38 -9.82 22.06
C ARG A 46 -6.11 -8.49 22.76
N PHE A 47 -5.53 -7.52 22.06
CA PHE A 47 -5.08 -6.28 22.67
C PHE A 47 -5.80 -5.08 22.05
N PRO A 48 -6.83 -4.51 22.76
CA PRO A 48 -7.59 -3.39 22.21
C PRO A 48 -6.73 -2.17 21.84
N LYS A 49 -5.70 -1.87 22.64
CA LYS A 49 -4.82 -0.75 22.34
C LYS A 49 -4.02 -0.97 21.06
N LEU A 50 -3.57 -2.19 20.84
CA LEU A 50 -2.86 -2.56 19.62
C LEU A 50 -3.77 -2.42 18.40
N LYS A 51 -5.03 -2.87 18.52
CA LYS A 51 -6.04 -2.74 17.49
C LYS A 51 -6.29 -1.29 17.12
N GLU A 52 -6.39 -0.41 18.13
CA GLU A 52 -6.58 1.02 17.95
C GLU A 52 -5.41 1.65 17.21
N ASN A 53 -4.17 1.33 17.62
CA ASN A 53 -2.97 1.83 16.98
C ASN A 53 -2.86 1.35 15.53
N TYR A 54 -3.18 0.09 15.27
CA TYR A 54 -3.16 -0.47 13.93
C TYR A 54 -4.16 0.24 13.02
N ALA A 55 -5.37 0.49 13.50
CA ALA A 55 -6.39 1.23 12.74
C ALA A 55 -5.92 2.65 12.40
N TRP A 56 -5.24 3.31 13.34
CA TRP A 56 -4.67 4.64 13.11
C TRP A 56 -3.63 4.61 11.99
N HIS A 57 -2.74 3.62 11.99
CA HIS A 57 -1.73 3.46 10.95
C HIS A 57 -2.37 3.16 9.58
N GLN A 58 -3.45 2.37 9.55
CA GLN A 58 -4.15 2.10 8.30
C GLN A 58 -4.74 3.38 7.70
N LYS A 59 -5.35 4.23 8.51
CA LYS A 59 -5.87 5.52 8.06
C LYS A 59 -4.76 6.42 7.53
N ARG A 60 -3.62 6.41 8.19
CA ARG A 60 -2.46 7.19 7.78
C ARG A 60 -1.92 6.72 6.43
N LEU A 61 -1.83 5.42 6.21
CA LEU A 61 -1.38 4.87 4.92
C LEU A 61 -2.33 5.28 3.79
N ARG A 62 -3.64 5.30 4.04
CA ARG A 62 -4.60 5.79 3.04
C ARG A 62 -4.34 7.25 2.67
N LYS A 63 -4.10 8.09 3.65
CA LYS A 63 -3.79 9.51 3.41
C LYS A 63 -2.48 9.67 2.63
N GLU A 64 -1.45 8.93 2.99
CA GLU A 64 -0.16 8.98 2.32
C GLU A 64 -0.28 8.55 0.85
N LEU A 65 -1.03 7.49 0.57
CA LEU A 65 -1.24 7.05 -0.80
C LEU A 65 -1.93 8.13 -1.63
N GLU A 66 -2.92 8.83 -1.06
CA GLU A 66 -3.63 9.90 -1.77
C GLU A 66 -2.79 11.18 -1.91
N LEU A 67 -1.69 11.31 -1.16
CA LEU A 67 -0.69 12.34 -1.43
C LEU A 67 0.16 11.99 -2.66
N TRP A 68 0.49 10.71 -2.83
CA TRP A 68 1.15 10.21 -4.03
C TRP A 68 0.27 10.33 -5.26
N LEU A 69 -1.01 10.00 -5.09
CA LEU A 69 -1.99 9.85 -6.16
C LEU A 69 -3.24 10.67 -5.82
N PRO A 70 -3.16 12.01 -5.91
CA PRO A 70 -4.32 12.85 -5.60
C PRO A 70 -5.52 12.56 -6.49
N GLU A 71 -5.29 12.00 -7.68
CA GLU A 71 -6.36 11.57 -8.60
C GLU A 71 -7.33 10.58 -7.95
N VAL A 72 -6.86 9.81 -6.97
CA VAL A 72 -7.66 8.79 -6.30
C VAL A 72 -8.86 9.39 -5.57
N ALA A 73 -8.70 10.59 -5.01
CA ALA A 73 -9.77 11.27 -4.28
C ALA A 73 -10.99 11.57 -5.16
N ASP A 74 -10.78 11.72 -6.48
CA ASP A 74 -11.83 12.05 -7.44
C ASP A 74 -12.45 10.84 -8.12
N LEU A 75 -11.99 9.63 -7.80
CA LEU A 75 -12.53 8.39 -8.39
C LEU A 75 -13.89 8.05 -7.77
N PRO A 76 -14.75 7.33 -8.52
CA PRO A 76 -15.93 6.73 -7.91
C PRO A 76 -15.53 5.85 -6.72
N ARG A 77 -16.44 5.73 -5.76
CA ARG A 77 -16.15 5.04 -4.49
C ARG A 77 -15.60 3.64 -4.68
N ASP A 78 -16.22 2.85 -5.53
CA ASP A 78 -15.79 1.47 -5.77
C ASP A 78 -14.35 1.40 -6.28
N ARG A 79 -14.00 2.27 -7.21
CA ARG A 79 -12.66 2.32 -7.77
C ARG A 79 -11.65 2.86 -6.76
N ARG A 80 -12.03 3.86 -6.00
CA ARG A 80 -11.19 4.42 -4.93
C ARG A 80 -10.87 3.35 -3.88
N GLU A 81 -11.88 2.60 -3.44
CA GLU A 81 -11.66 1.51 -2.48
C GLU A 81 -10.80 0.40 -3.07
N ALA A 82 -10.96 0.09 -4.35
CA ALA A 82 -10.13 -0.89 -5.03
C ALA A 82 -8.65 -0.47 -5.04
N VAL A 83 -8.37 0.82 -5.27
CA VAL A 83 -7.00 1.34 -5.22
C VAL A 83 -6.37 1.06 -3.84
N HIS A 84 -7.10 1.37 -2.77
CA HIS A 84 -6.57 1.15 -1.41
C HIS A 84 -6.39 -0.33 -1.09
N ALA A 85 -7.26 -1.19 -1.61
CA ALA A 85 -7.11 -2.64 -1.43
C ALA A 85 -5.89 -3.17 -2.19
N VAL A 86 -5.69 -2.73 -3.43
CA VAL A 86 -4.56 -3.17 -4.25
C VAL A 86 -3.23 -2.71 -3.66
N ALA A 87 -3.19 -1.52 -3.07
CA ALA A 87 -1.97 -0.96 -2.47
C ALA A 87 -1.73 -1.45 -1.04
N SER A 88 -2.56 -2.36 -0.53
CA SER A 88 -2.47 -2.83 0.85
C SER A 88 -1.35 -3.84 1.08
N PHE A 89 -0.97 -4.00 2.35
CA PHE A 89 -0.08 -5.08 2.76
C PHE A 89 -0.66 -6.45 2.42
N GLU A 90 -1.97 -6.65 2.61
CA GLU A 90 -2.63 -7.93 2.36
C GLU A 90 -2.48 -8.38 0.90
N MET A 91 -2.63 -7.47 -0.03
CA MET A 91 -2.40 -7.76 -1.45
C MET A 91 -0.96 -8.16 -1.70
N TRP A 92 -0.02 -7.38 -1.19
CA TRP A 92 1.41 -7.64 -1.34
C TRP A 92 1.81 -8.98 -0.75
N HIS A 93 1.37 -9.25 0.47
CA HIS A 93 1.64 -10.49 1.18
C HIS A 93 1.12 -11.70 0.40
N ARG A 94 -0.10 -11.58 -0.15
CA ARG A 94 -0.67 -12.66 -0.95
C ARG A 94 0.19 -12.96 -2.18
N LEU A 95 0.62 -11.94 -2.90
CA LEU A 95 1.44 -12.12 -4.09
C LEU A 95 2.80 -12.74 -3.74
N ARG A 96 3.46 -12.22 -2.70
CA ARG A 96 4.80 -12.67 -2.32
C ARG A 96 4.81 -14.05 -1.68
N GLU A 97 3.96 -14.27 -0.68
CA GLU A 97 4.02 -15.47 0.16
C GLU A 97 3.09 -16.57 -0.32
N HIS A 98 1.84 -16.25 -0.64
CA HIS A 98 0.89 -17.30 -1.01
C HIS A 98 1.00 -17.68 -2.49
N GLN A 99 1.30 -16.73 -3.36
CA GLN A 99 1.46 -16.99 -4.79
C GLN A 99 2.92 -17.18 -5.19
N GLY A 100 3.85 -16.97 -4.25
CA GLY A 100 5.27 -17.26 -4.47
C GLY A 100 5.96 -16.41 -5.52
N LEU A 101 5.45 -15.20 -5.76
CA LEU A 101 6.00 -14.34 -6.80
C LEU A 101 7.21 -13.55 -6.30
N SER A 102 8.12 -13.24 -7.22
CA SER A 102 9.27 -12.38 -6.93
C SER A 102 8.80 -10.96 -6.59
N TYR A 103 9.71 -10.18 -5.99
CA TYR A 103 9.47 -8.75 -5.76
C TYR A 103 9.08 -8.04 -7.07
N GLY A 104 9.86 -8.25 -8.14
CA GLY A 104 9.61 -7.59 -9.42
C GLY A 104 8.27 -7.95 -10.03
N ALA A 105 7.90 -9.23 -10.02
CA ALA A 105 6.60 -9.66 -10.54
C ALA A 105 5.46 -9.08 -9.72
N SER A 106 5.59 -9.06 -8.40
CA SER A 106 4.57 -8.48 -7.52
C SER A 106 4.42 -6.98 -7.75
N ALA A 107 5.54 -6.26 -7.84
CA ALA A 107 5.53 -4.83 -8.12
C ALA A 107 4.89 -4.51 -9.47
N ASP A 108 5.18 -5.30 -10.50
CA ASP A 108 4.59 -5.11 -11.82
C ASP A 108 3.08 -5.28 -11.80
N ILE A 109 2.58 -6.29 -11.08
CA ILE A 109 1.14 -6.53 -10.95
C ILE A 109 0.46 -5.36 -10.26
N VAL A 110 0.98 -4.94 -9.11
CA VAL A 110 0.38 -3.85 -8.35
C VAL A 110 0.42 -2.54 -9.15
N THR A 111 1.55 -2.25 -9.79
CA THR A 111 1.70 -1.06 -10.64
C THR A 111 0.67 -1.05 -11.78
N GLY A 112 0.55 -2.17 -12.48
CA GLY A 112 -0.41 -2.30 -13.59
C GLY A 112 -1.85 -2.10 -13.14
N MET A 113 -2.22 -2.71 -12.03
CA MET A 113 -3.57 -2.58 -11.49
C MET A 113 -3.87 -1.14 -11.03
N LEU A 114 -2.94 -0.51 -10.36
CA LEU A 114 -3.12 0.89 -9.93
C LEU A 114 -3.25 1.82 -11.12
N MET A 115 -2.40 1.64 -12.14
CA MET A 115 -2.51 2.44 -13.37
C MET A 115 -3.87 2.29 -14.03
N ASP A 116 -4.37 1.05 -14.15
CA ASP A 116 -5.68 0.79 -14.73
C ASP A 116 -6.80 1.45 -13.93
N LEU A 117 -6.75 1.36 -12.61
CA LEU A 117 -7.79 1.91 -11.74
C LEU A 117 -7.82 3.43 -11.76
N VAL A 118 -6.64 4.06 -11.75
CA VAL A 118 -6.53 5.52 -11.63
C VAL A 118 -6.74 6.21 -12.98
N SER A 119 -6.24 5.64 -14.06
CA SER A 119 -6.28 6.29 -15.38
C SER A 119 -7.57 6.08 -16.15
N ARG A 120 -8.44 5.16 -15.74
CA ARG A 120 -9.74 4.98 -16.37
C ARG A 120 -10.69 6.10 -16.00
N SER A 121 -11.25 6.69 -16.98
CA SER A 121 -12.31 7.69 -16.81
C SER A 121 -13.70 7.05 -16.88
#